data_a797504e502b21abe437253132eb6536
#
_entry.id   a797504e502b21abe437253132eb6536
#
_cell.length_a   1.000
_cell.length_b   1.000
_cell.length_c   1.000
_cell.angle_alpha   90.00
_cell.angle_beta   90.00
_cell.angle_gamma   90.00
#
_symmetry.space_group_name_H-M   'P 1'
#
loop_
_entity.id
_entity.type
_entity.pdbx_description
1 polymer ?
#
loop_
_entity_poly.entity_id
_entity_poly.type
_entity_poly.pdbx_seq_one_letter_code
_entity_poly.pdbx_strand_id
1 'polypeptide(L)'
;TIGDPGDYLGDSGHFYGLHDGVTVHHLLLKDIEVQKDGTVLSQEDPDFCDADPGPTQPIRPGWCPAVIVSSDGGSTDYTGGRWIFSVSGQVFPSETIKGKGEVWRIASGSGSRGYSLAVRDDDTGELLPFQLLSIDGVSIESTGKDTSGFAAKVGDRIRQVPCGDAQASNLSSHPICATSVKMMPSARTEIFLPSRISGSKHATFMTQALSTGPDGDNWPSVGLVRLTFAGSASRNAPSYLQVRPYASEIAKSGGILGSPAMISLRGVKDAMSAEQAGRLPQFAEHLASLGDPNCKALAPGHTRRIFFGVPTGAPDGFGLGYEELDEKGRAVPGTFKDIAPFDHLSVTVCLPLASGNKPVTERWELANVAGEDHNFHIHQTRFRVLPANAPAGDAYGLMDNVPVLHGSPGCDGSITSFRRGACVVSTVHVEIPFAEIGDFVYHCHILEHEDGGMMAHIRVVAHR
;
A
#
# COMPACT_ATOMS: atom_id res chain seq x y z
N THR A 1 3.67 12.60 5.23
CA THR A 1 4.05 12.33 3.84
C THR A 1 5.32 13.10 3.57
N ILE A 2 6.41 12.41 3.37
CA ILE A 2 7.60 13.00 2.80
C ILE A 2 7.21 13.26 1.36
N GLY A 3 6.98 14.53 1.03
CA GLY A 3 6.70 14.94 -0.33
C GLY A 3 7.84 14.52 -1.24
N ASP A 4 7.55 14.41 -2.50
CA ASP A 4 8.53 14.22 -3.55
C ASP A 4 9.61 15.30 -3.43
N PRO A 5 10.91 15.02 -3.67
CA PRO A 5 11.95 16.04 -3.68
C PRO A 5 11.61 17.30 -4.49
N GLY A 6 10.80 17.19 -5.54
CA GLY A 6 10.24 18.31 -6.28
C GLY A 6 9.31 19.20 -5.45
N ASP A 7 8.59 18.64 -4.48
CA ASP A 7 7.69 19.38 -3.59
C ASP A 7 8.47 20.21 -2.56
N TYR A 8 9.63 19.73 -2.11
CA TYR A 8 10.49 20.48 -1.20
C TYR A 8 11.07 21.74 -1.82
N LEU A 9 11.18 21.76 -3.13
CA LEU A 9 11.69 22.92 -3.88
C LEU A 9 10.57 23.92 -4.24
N GLY A 10 9.35 23.67 -3.79
CA GLY A 10 8.20 24.56 -4.04
C GLY A 10 7.74 24.60 -5.48
N ASP A 11 8.23 23.71 -6.32
CA ASP A 11 7.94 23.69 -7.75
C ASP A 11 7.38 22.33 -8.17
N SER A 12 6.16 22.04 -7.69
CA SER A 12 5.39 20.85 -8.11
C SER A 12 5.17 20.81 -9.63
N GLY A 13 5.29 21.96 -10.31
CA GLY A 13 5.19 22.05 -11.77
C GLY A 13 6.31 21.36 -12.51
N HIS A 14 7.48 21.21 -11.92
CA HIS A 14 8.63 20.59 -12.59
C HIS A 14 8.56 19.07 -12.65
N PHE A 15 8.00 18.43 -11.61
CA PHE A 15 8.03 16.99 -11.49
C PHE A 15 7.09 16.27 -12.47
N TYR A 16 5.86 16.74 -12.59
CA TYR A 16 4.87 16.17 -13.52
C TYR A 16 4.82 16.90 -14.86
N GLY A 17 5.70 17.87 -15.10
CA GLY A 17 5.51 18.79 -16.20
C GLY A 17 4.21 19.58 -16.07
N LEU A 18 3.77 19.83 -14.83
CA LEU A 18 2.59 20.62 -14.53
C LEU A 18 2.80 22.03 -15.03
N HIS A 19 2.07 22.37 -16.07
CA HIS A 19 2.00 23.72 -16.59
C HIS A 19 0.90 24.48 -15.87
N ASP A 20 0.94 25.81 -15.94
CA ASP A 20 -0.11 26.69 -15.43
C ASP A 20 -1.52 26.13 -15.67
N GLY A 21 -2.32 26.07 -14.62
CA GLY A 21 -3.72 25.64 -14.68
C GLY A 21 -4.00 24.18 -14.28
N VAL A 22 -3.02 23.45 -13.78
CA VAL A 22 -3.23 22.19 -13.05
C VAL A 22 -3.15 22.47 -11.55
N THR A 23 -4.15 22.04 -10.81
CA THR A 23 -4.21 22.19 -9.35
C THR A 23 -3.76 20.89 -8.67
N VAL A 24 -3.09 20.99 -7.53
CA VAL A 24 -2.70 19.83 -6.71
C VAL A 24 -3.46 19.88 -5.39
N HIS A 25 -4.15 18.77 -5.07
CA HIS A 25 -4.84 18.59 -3.79
C HIS A 25 -4.21 17.47 -2.98
N HIS A 26 -4.12 17.66 -1.67
CA HIS A 26 -3.70 16.65 -0.72
C HIS A 26 -4.92 16.15 0.04
N LEU A 27 -5.26 14.90 -0.11
CA LEU A 27 -6.44 14.29 0.47
C LEU A 27 -6.03 13.21 1.49
N LEU A 28 -6.57 13.33 2.70
CA LEU A 28 -6.48 12.31 3.73
C LEU A 28 -7.84 11.63 3.83
N LEU A 29 -7.91 10.34 3.51
CA LEU A 29 -9.10 9.53 3.74
C LEU A 29 -9.06 9.01 5.17
N LYS A 30 -10.15 9.21 5.91
CA LYS A 30 -10.31 8.73 7.28
C LYS A 30 -11.74 8.26 7.49
N ASP A 31 -11.87 7.08 8.04
CA ASP A 31 -13.11 6.51 8.52
C ASP A 31 -13.11 6.48 10.05
N ILE A 32 -14.24 6.74 10.61
CA ILE A 32 -14.50 6.64 12.06
C ILE A 32 -15.91 6.12 12.27
N GLU A 33 -16.07 5.32 13.29
CA GLU A 33 -17.40 4.95 13.77
C GLU A 33 -17.81 5.86 14.91
N VAL A 34 -19.02 6.42 14.79
CA VAL A 34 -19.63 7.24 15.82
C VAL A 34 -20.87 6.53 16.33
N GLN A 35 -20.89 6.22 17.60
CA GLN A 35 -22.01 5.54 18.26
C GLN A 35 -23.23 6.46 18.37
N LYS A 36 -24.37 5.88 18.74
CA LYS A 36 -25.63 6.61 18.88
C LYS A 36 -25.57 7.77 19.87
N ASP A 37 -24.76 7.66 20.91
CA ASP A 37 -24.55 8.70 21.93
C ASP A 37 -23.54 9.77 21.53
N GLY A 38 -22.91 9.63 20.36
CA GLY A 38 -21.90 10.52 19.82
C GLY A 38 -20.45 10.18 20.21
N THR A 39 -20.22 9.11 20.96
CA THR A 39 -18.87 8.62 21.23
C THR A 39 -18.27 7.94 20.00
N VAL A 40 -16.95 7.95 19.89
CA VAL A 40 -16.21 7.25 18.84
C VAL A 40 -15.86 5.86 19.34
N LEU A 41 -16.23 4.82 18.59
CA LEU A 41 -15.87 3.45 18.91
C LEU A 41 -14.38 3.21 18.64
N SER A 42 -13.79 2.31 19.43
CA SER A 42 -12.43 1.81 19.16
C SER A 42 -12.39 1.12 17.79
N GLN A 43 -11.28 1.31 17.07
CA GLN A 43 -11.06 0.63 15.80
C GLN A 43 -10.39 -0.74 15.96
N GLU A 44 -10.15 -1.17 17.21
CA GLU A 44 -9.65 -2.52 17.52
C GLU A 44 -10.77 -3.59 17.48
N ASP A 45 -12.02 -3.18 17.63
CA ASP A 45 -13.18 -4.06 17.56
C ASP A 45 -14.38 -3.25 17.01
N PRO A 46 -14.35 -2.90 15.72
CA PRO A 46 -15.36 -2.06 15.12
C PRO A 46 -16.64 -2.85 14.79
N ASP A 47 -17.78 -2.17 14.86
CA ASP A 47 -19.02 -2.66 14.24
C ASP A 47 -18.85 -2.71 12.71
N PHE A 48 -19.69 -3.50 12.05
CA PHE A 48 -19.71 -3.58 10.59
C PHE A 48 -20.50 -2.42 9.98
N CYS A 49 -20.17 -2.11 8.74
CA CYS A 49 -20.96 -1.21 7.91
C CYS A 49 -22.09 -2.04 7.26
N ASP A 50 -23.33 -1.54 7.32
CA ASP A 50 -24.46 -2.21 6.67
C ASP A 50 -24.19 -2.50 5.19
N ALA A 51 -24.56 -3.67 4.75
CA ALA A 51 -24.27 -4.18 3.41
C ALA A 51 -24.68 -3.20 2.30
N ASP A 52 -23.93 -3.25 1.20
CA ASP A 52 -24.23 -2.49 0.01
C ASP A 52 -25.66 -2.81 -0.47
N PRO A 53 -26.54 -1.80 -0.63
CA PRO A 53 -27.87 -2.00 -1.15
C PRO A 53 -27.92 -2.56 -2.58
N GLY A 54 -26.77 -2.72 -3.21
CA GLY A 54 -26.60 -3.27 -4.55
C GLY A 54 -26.39 -2.19 -5.62
N PRO A 55 -26.01 -2.59 -6.83
CA PRO A 55 -25.55 -1.69 -7.89
C PRO A 55 -26.62 -0.72 -8.43
N THR A 56 -27.88 -0.99 -8.15
CA THR A 56 -29.02 -0.17 -8.60
C THR A 56 -29.42 0.90 -7.61
N GLN A 57 -28.87 0.89 -6.41
CA GLN A 57 -29.18 1.88 -5.37
C GLN A 57 -28.23 3.09 -5.46
N PRO A 58 -28.70 4.27 -5.04
CA PRO A 58 -27.82 5.43 -4.94
C PRO A 58 -26.64 5.17 -3.99
N ILE A 59 -25.46 5.64 -4.38
CA ILE A 59 -24.28 5.59 -3.52
C ILE A 59 -24.53 6.39 -2.26
N ARG A 60 -24.25 5.84 -1.09
CA ARG A 60 -24.37 6.54 0.19
C ARG A 60 -23.34 7.66 0.29
N PRO A 61 -23.77 8.88 0.68
CA PRO A 61 -22.88 10.04 0.68
C PRO A 61 -22.08 10.12 1.99
N GLY A 62 -20.91 9.53 2.02
CA GLY A 62 -19.92 9.69 3.10
C GLY A 62 -20.25 9.01 4.43
N TRP A 63 -21.23 8.11 4.48
CA TRP A 63 -21.55 7.37 5.70
C TRP A 63 -22.31 6.08 5.40
N CYS A 64 -22.32 5.16 6.35
CA CYS A 64 -23.22 4.00 6.37
C CYS A 64 -23.67 3.66 7.81
N PRO A 65 -24.81 2.99 7.99
CA PRO A 65 -25.23 2.53 9.32
C PRO A 65 -24.24 1.52 9.90
N ALA A 66 -23.92 1.65 11.19
CA ALA A 66 -23.16 0.65 11.91
C ALA A 66 -24.10 -0.48 12.37
N VAL A 67 -23.67 -1.71 12.18
CA VAL A 67 -24.44 -2.91 12.44
C VAL A 67 -23.58 -3.97 13.13
N ILE A 68 -24.19 -4.75 14.00
CA ILE A 68 -23.61 -5.98 14.53
C ILE A 68 -24.20 -7.14 13.72
N VAL A 69 -23.34 -7.99 13.18
CA VAL A 69 -23.77 -9.24 12.55
C VAL A 69 -23.88 -10.29 13.65
N SER A 70 -25.05 -10.90 13.79
CA SER A 70 -25.23 -11.96 14.77
C SER A 70 -24.35 -13.18 14.44
N SER A 71 -23.87 -13.86 15.48
CA SER A 71 -22.99 -15.03 15.38
C SER A 71 -23.55 -16.20 14.56
N ASP A 72 -24.86 -16.19 14.28
CA ASP A 72 -25.55 -17.16 13.41
C ASP A 72 -25.58 -16.72 11.94
N GLY A 73 -25.04 -15.55 11.63
CA GLY A 73 -24.99 -14.98 10.26
C GLY A 73 -26.35 -14.62 9.65
N GLY A 74 -27.43 -14.74 10.43
CA GLY A 74 -28.80 -14.63 9.93
C GLY A 74 -29.51 -13.32 10.18
N SER A 75 -29.06 -12.52 11.14
CA SER A 75 -29.64 -11.22 11.43
C SER A 75 -28.57 -10.15 11.58
N THR A 76 -28.91 -8.96 11.13
CA THR A 76 -28.08 -7.76 11.29
C THR A 76 -28.80 -6.80 12.23
N ASP A 77 -28.21 -6.55 13.38
CA ASP A 77 -28.76 -5.61 14.35
C ASP A 77 -28.15 -4.22 14.16
N TYR A 78 -29.01 -3.24 13.96
CA TYR A 78 -28.60 -1.85 13.85
C TYR A 78 -28.29 -1.26 15.23
N THR A 79 -27.03 -0.86 15.43
CA THR A 79 -26.54 -0.35 16.72
C THR A 79 -27.01 1.07 17.00
N GLY A 80 -27.46 1.79 15.97
CA GLY A 80 -27.78 3.21 16.01
C GLY A 80 -26.56 4.11 15.78
N GLY A 81 -25.39 3.52 15.61
CA GLY A 81 -24.16 4.19 15.24
C GLY A 81 -24.04 4.42 13.72
N ARG A 82 -22.95 5.05 13.31
CA ARG A 82 -22.66 5.35 11.92
C ARG A 82 -21.16 5.29 11.67
N TRP A 83 -20.79 4.63 10.61
CA TRP A 83 -19.51 4.84 9.98
C TRP A 83 -19.53 6.14 9.18
N ILE A 84 -18.56 6.99 9.41
CA ILE A 84 -18.39 8.27 8.72
C ILE A 84 -17.07 8.21 7.94
N PHE A 85 -17.15 8.50 6.65
CA PHE A 85 -15.99 8.56 5.75
C PHE A 85 -15.71 10.00 5.42
N SER A 86 -14.56 10.49 5.81
CA SER A 86 -14.16 11.87 5.57
C SER A 86 -12.98 11.97 4.61
N VAL A 87 -12.96 13.05 3.86
CA VAL A 87 -11.84 13.46 3.01
C VAL A 87 -11.30 14.76 3.58
N SER A 88 -10.10 14.72 4.16
CA SER A 88 -9.49 15.87 4.84
C SER A 88 -10.41 16.51 5.89
N GLY A 89 -11.14 15.69 6.64
CA GLY A 89 -12.06 16.12 7.71
C GLY A 89 -13.45 16.54 7.24
N GLN A 90 -13.74 16.49 5.95
CA GLN A 90 -15.07 16.81 5.42
C GLN A 90 -15.80 15.54 4.97
N VAL A 91 -17.09 15.45 5.26
CA VAL A 91 -17.96 14.35 4.84
C VAL A 91 -18.62 14.71 3.51
N PHE A 92 -18.33 13.93 2.49
CA PHE A 92 -18.87 14.08 1.14
C PHE A 92 -18.82 15.53 0.61
N PRO A 93 -17.64 16.19 0.60
CA PRO A 93 -17.49 17.52 0.04
C PRO A 93 -17.81 17.54 -1.46
N SER A 94 -18.01 18.74 -1.99
CA SER A 94 -18.18 18.95 -3.44
C SER A 94 -16.94 19.63 -4.00
N GLU A 95 -16.41 19.12 -5.10
CA GLU A 95 -15.27 19.67 -5.80
C GLU A 95 -15.60 19.92 -7.28
N THR A 96 -15.06 20.99 -7.84
CA THR A 96 -15.23 21.32 -9.25
C THR A 96 -13.89 21.27 -9.95
N ILE A 97 -13.71 20.26 -10.79
CA ILE A 97 -12.49 20.08 -11.56
C ILE A 97 -12.41 21.13 -12.66
N LYS A 98 -11.42 22.01 -12.58
CA LYS A 98 -11.25 23.21 -13.43
C LYS A 98 -9.93 23.19 -14.20
N GLY A 99 -9.77 24.21 -15.02
CA GLY A 99 -8.51 24.48 -15.70
C GLY A 99 -8.07 23.35 -16.63
N LYS A 100 -6.89 22.81 -16.38
CA LYS A 100 -6.34 21.69 -17.15
C LYS A 100 -6.50 20.34 -16.46
N GLY A 101 -7.22 20.29 -15.33
CA GLY A 101 -7.38 19.12 -14.50
C GLY A 101 -6.67 19.25 -13.15
N GLU A 102 -6.75 18.21 -12.34
CA GLU A 102 -6.24 18.22 -10.97
C GLU A 102 -5.43 16.96 -10.68
N VAL A 103 -4.36 17.13 -9.93
CA VAL A 103 -3.60 16.04 -9.31
C VAL A 103 -4.08 15.87 -7.88
N TRP A 104 -4.54 14.69 -7.55
CA TRP A 104 -4.96 14.34 -6.20
C TRP A 104 -3.94 13.41 -5.57
N ARG A 105 -3.30 13.87 -4.49
CA ARG A 105 -2.39 13.10 -3.65
C ARG A 105 -3.18 12.56 -2.48
N ILE A 106 -3.42 11.28 -2.48
CA ILE A 106 -4.35 10.61 -1.58
C ILE A 106 -3.57 9.73 -0.62
N ALA A 107 -3.80 9.90 0.68
CA ALA A 107 -3.29 9.03 1.72
C ALA A 107 -4.45 8.35 2.45
N SER A 108 -4.33 7.05 2.72
CA SER A 108 -5.25 6.33 3.60
C SER A 108 -4.81 6.51 5.05
N GLY A 109 -5.65 7.17 5.83
CA GLY A 109 -5.55 7.26 7.28
C GLY A 109 -6.58 6.37 7.98
N SER A 110 -7.12 5.38 7.27
CA SER A 110 -7.97 4.33 7.85
C SER A 110 -7.20 3.51 8.87
N GLY A 111 -7.86 3.10 9.94
CA GLY A 111 -7.33 2.09 10.86
C GLY A 111 -7.60 0.68 10.35
N SER A 112 -8.83 0.36 9.99
CA SER A 112 -9.26 -1.02 9.80
C SER A 112 -9.64 -1.36 8.37
N ARG A 113 -9.97 -0.38 7.51
CA ARG A 113 -10.49 -0.74 6.18
C ARG A 113 -9.59 -0.35 5.01
N GLY A 114 -9.65 -1.18 3.97
CA GLY A 114 -9.18 -0.82 2.64
C GLY A 114 -10.20 0.03 1.87
N TYR A 115 -9.72 0.86 0.95
CA TYR A 115 -10.52 1.59 -0.01
C TYR A 115 -10.31 1.02 -1.42
N SER A 116 -11.38 0.85 -2.18
CA SER A 116 -11.33 0.61 -3.63
C SER A 116 -11.77 1.86 -4.35
N LEU A 117 -10.85 2.81 -4.51
CA LEU A 117 -11.14 4.14 -5.03
C LEU A 117 -11.48 4.09 -6.52
N ALA A 118 -12.56 4.76 -6.89
CA ALA A 118 -13.04 4.87 -8.26
C ALA A 118 -13.72 6.23 -8.48
N VAL A 119 -13.90 6.59 -9.75
CA VAL A 119 -14.76 7.71 -10.16
C VAL A 119 -15.92 7.14 -10.93
N ARG A 120 -17.15 7.37 -10.48
CA ARG A 120 -18.37 6.90 -11.13
C ARG A 120 -19.13 8.07 -11.73
N ASP A 121 -19.47 7.97 -12.98
CA ASP A 121 -20.38 8.90 -13.64
C ASP A 121 -21.78 8.80 -13.02
N ASP A 122 -22.37 9.92 -12.63
CA ASP A 122 -23.64 9.95 -11.90
C ASP A 122 -24.84 9.69 -12.84
N ASP A 123 -24.70 9.99 -14.13
CA ASP A 123 -25.77 9.83 -15.11
C ASP A 123 -25.81 8.40 -15.69
N THR A 124 -24.66 7.83 -16.00
CA THR A 124 -24.57 6.50 -16.64
C THR A 124 -24.29 5.37 -15.66
N GLY A 125 -23.70 5.65 -14.50
CA GLY A 125 -23.23 4.67 -13.53
C GLY A 125 -21.91 4.00 -13.93
N GLU A 126 -21.30 4.37 -15.05
CA GLU A 126 -20.04 3.80 -15.52
C GLU A 126 -18.84 4.33 -14.72
N LEU A 127 -17.80 3.50 -14.59
CA LEU A 127 -16.55 3.92 -13.98
C LEU A 127 -15.71 4.69 -15.00
N LEU A 128 -15.32 5.90 -14.62
CA LEU A 128 -14.50 6.79 -15.41
C LEU A 128 -13.01 6.50 -15.16
N PRO A 129 -12.20 6.43 -16.23
CA PRO A 129 -10.77 6.23 -16.06
C PRO A 129 -10.08 7.49 -15.52
N PHE A 130 -9.08 7.29 -14.68
CA PHE A 130 -8.13 8.30 -14.25
C PHE A 130 -6.69 7.83 -14.51
N GLN A 131 -5.77 8.78 -14.67
CA GLN A 131 -4.36 8.44 -14.78
C GLN A 131 -3.77 8.22 -13.40
N LEU A 132 -3.00 7.16 -13.25
CA LEU A 132 -2.24 6.86 -12.06
C LEU A 132 -0.83 7.48 -12.19
N LEU A 133 -0.41 8.27 -11.22
CA LEU A 133 0.87 8.99 -11.22
C LEU A 133 1.87 8.39 -10.25
N SER A 134 1.42 7.92 -9.09
CA SER A 134 2.28 7.22 -8.12
C SER A 134 1.51 6.23 -7.25
N ILE A 135 2.24 5.27 -6.69
CA ILE A 135 1.79 4.37 -5.63
C ILE A 135 2.86 4.35 -4.54
N ASP A 136 2.45 4.52 -3.28
CA ASP A 136 3.28 4.53 -2.07
C ASP A 136 4.49 5.49 -2.17
N GLY A 137 4.27 6.63 -2.85
CA GLY A 137 5.28 7.67 -3.05
C GLY A 137 6.31 7.34 -4.13
N VAL A 138 6.07 6.29 -4.92
CA VAL A 138 6.91 5.96 -6.08
C VAL A 138 6.20 6.38 -7.35
N SER A 139 6.84 7.25 -8.12
CA SER A 139 6.30 7.72 -9.40
C SER A 139 6.19 6.59 -10.41
N ILE A 140 5.09 6.57 -11.14
CA ILE A 140 4.89 5.65 -12.24
C ILE A 140 5.61 6.20 -13.47
N GLU A 141 6.80 5.68 -13.70
CA GLU A 141 7.56 5.96 -14.91
C GLU A 141 7.27 4.89 -15.95
N SER A 142 6.47 5.24 -16.92
CA SER A 142 6.27 4.38 -18.07
C SER A 142 7.43 4.58 -19.06
N THR A 143 8.50 3.82 -18.87
CA THR A 143 9.68 3.86 -19.76
C THR A 143 9.54 3.01 -21.02
N GLY A 144 8.48 2.22 -21.12
CA GLY A 144 8.22 1.30 -22.22
C GLY A 144 6.92 1.59 -22.98
N LYS A 145 6.86 1.13 -24.23
CA LYS A 145 5.62 1.17 -25.03
C LYS A 145 4.59 0.16 -24.52
N ASP A 146 5.04 -0.86 -23.82
CA ASP A 146 4.19 -1.90 -23.25
C ASP A 146 3.90 -1.61 -21.79
N THR A 147 2.66 -1.20 -21.51
CA THR A 147 2.14 -0.99 -20.16
C THR A 147 1.34 -2.19 -19.67
N SER A 148 1.26 -3.27 -20.45
CA SER A 148 0.55 -4.50 -20.05
C SER A 148 1.22 -5.12 -18.81
N GLY A 149 0.40 -5.70 -17.94
CA GLY A 149 0.91 -6.33 -16.71
C GLY A 149 1.39 -5.38 -15.61
N PHE A 150 1.20 -4.06 -15.74
CA PHE A 150 1.56 -3.13 -14.68
C PHE A 150 0.80 -3.39 -13.38
N ALA A 151 -0.46 -3.85 -13.45
CA ALA A 151 -1.26 -4.22 -12.29
C ALA A 151 -0.52 -5.24 -11.39
N ALA A 152 0.07 -6.29 -11.97
CA ALA A 152 0.82 -7.30 -11.23
C ALA A 152 2.08 -6.72 -10.56
N LYS A 153 2.73 -5.72 -11.18
CA LYS A 153 3.91 -5.05 -10.61
C LYS A 153 3.60 -4.21 -9.38
N VAL A 154 2.34 -3.88 -9.15
CA VAL A 154 1.85 -3.15 -7.98
C VAL A 154 0.96 -4.03 -7.09
N GLY A 155 1.07 -5.35 -7.17
CA GLY A 155 0.34 -6.30 -6.34
C GLY A 155 -1.16 -6.33 -6.65
N ASP A 156 -1.51 -6.23 -7.94
CA ASP A 156 -2.88 -6.27 -8.46
C ASP A 156 -3.85 -5.28 -7.79
N ARG A 157 -3.31 -4.16 -7.30
CA ARG A 157 -4.08 -3.10 -6.66
C ARG A 157 -4.90 -2.23 -7.60
N ILE A 158 -4.70 -2.33 -8.91
CA ILE A 158 -5.37 -1.47 -9.88
C ILE A 158 -6.19 -2.28 -10.89
N ARG A 159 -7.33 -1.74 -11.28
CA ARG A 159 -8.04 -2.18 -12.47
C ARG A 159 -7.57 -1.35 -13.66
N GLN A 160 -6.49 -1.79 -14.28
CA GLN A 160 -5.86 -1.10 -15.40
C GLN A 160 -6.76 -1.08 -16.63
N VAL A 161 -6.79 0.07 -17.31
CA VAL A 161 -7.51 0.25 -18.58
C VAL A 161 -6.66 1.09 -19.55
N PRO A 162 -6.94 1.07 -20.85
CA PRO A 162 -6.31 1.99 -21.79
C PRO A 162 -6.60 3.45 -21.44
N CYS A 163 -5.63 4.33 -21.60
CA CYS A 163 -5.79 5.77 -21.42
C CYS A 163 -6.40 6.43 -22.67
N GLY A 164 -7.63 6.13 -23.04
CA GLY A 164 -8.33 6.80 -24.12
C GLY A 164 -7.48 7.08 -25.37
N ASP A 165 -7.48 8.33 -25.84
CA ASP A 165 -6.72 8.78 -27.03
C ASP A 165 -5.18 8.81 -26.85
N ALA A 166 -4.67 8.34 -25.74
CA ALA A 166 -3.22 8.29 -25.46
C ALA A 166 -2.43 7.33 -26.36
N GLN A 167 -3.06 6.69 -27.30
CA GLN A 167 -2.42 5.90 -28.38
C GLN A 167 -1.65 6.75 -29.39
N ALA A 168 -1.54 8.07 -29.18
CA ALA A 168 -0.72 8.92 -30.02
C ALA A 168 0.73 8.43 -30.04
N SER A 169 1.16 7.92 -31.16
CA SER A 169 2.34 7.13 -31.46
C SER A 169 3.69 7.82 -31.21
N ASN A 170 3.73 9.01 -30.61
CA ASN A 170 4.91 9.85 -30.46
C ASN A 170 5.28 10.20 -29.01
N LEU A 171 4.66 9.55 -28.02
CA LEU A 171 4.98 9.81 -26.61
C LEU A 171 6.24 9.07 -26.18
N SER A 172 7.14 9.78 -25.50
CA SER A 172 8.33 9.21 -24.89
C SER A 172 8.02 8.32 -23.70
N SER A 173 6.80 8.45 -23.14
CA SER A 173 6.26 7.63 -22.04
C SER A 173 4.78 7.37 -22.26
N HIS A 174 4.29 6.21 -21.85
CA HIS A 174 2.88 5.86 -21.93
C HIS A 174 2.25 5.96 -20.54
N PRO A 175 1.17 6.76 -20.36
CA PRO A 175 0.48 6.88 -19.09
C PRO A 175 -0.16 5.54 -18.70
N ILE A 176 -0.27 5.29 -17.40
CA ILE A 176 -1.04 4.19 -16.83
C ILE A 176 -2.38 4.75 -16.38
N CYS A 177 -3.47 4.18 -16.89
CA CYS A 177 -4.81 4.54 -16.47
C CYS A 177 -5.50 3.36 -15.80
N ALA A 178 -6.38 3.69 -14.87
CA ALA A 178 -7.16 2.72 -14.12
C ALA A 178 -8.58 3.23 -13.90
N THR A 179 -9.53 2.32 -13.74
CA THR A 179 -10.89 2.64 -13.27
C THR A 179 -11.04 2.45 -11.77
N SER A 180 -10.09 1.76 -11.13
CA SER A 180 -10.03 1.70 -9.67
C SER A 180 -8.61 1.47 -9.18
N VAL A 181 -8.36 1.88 -7.92
CA VAL A 181 -7.14 1.59 -7.17
C VAL A 181 -7.48 1.16 -5.75
N LYS A 182 -6.97 -0.02 -5.33
CA LYS A 182 -7.11 -0.53 -3.96
C LYS A 182 -6.02 0.10 -3.10
N MET A 183 -6.43 0.70 -1.99
CA MET A 183 -5.57 1.28 -0.97
C MET A 183 -5.85 0.60 0.36
N MET A 184 -4.85 -0.03 0.93
CA MET A 184 -4.89 -0.54 2.29
C MET A 184 -4.60 0.59 3.29
N PRO A 185 -4.78 0.39 4.60
CA PRO A 185 -4.31 1.34 5.60
C PRO A 185 -2.85 1.75 5.33
N SER A 186 -2.51 3.00 5.58
CA SER A 186 -1.22 3.66 5.27
C SER A 186 -0.81 3.79 3.78
N ALA A 187 -1.54 3.20 2.84
CA ALA A 187 -1.23 3.34 1.42
C ALA A 187 -1.38 4.79 0.93
N ARG A 188 -0.60 5.14 -0.08
CA ARG A 188 -0.65 6.45 -0.74
C ARG A 188 -0.74 6.25 -2.23
N THR A 189 -1.51 7.11 -2.90
CA THR A 189 -1.58 7.12 -4.36
C THR A 189 -1.72 8.54 -4.88
N GLU A 190 -1.25 8.78 -6.09
CA GLU A 190 -1.49 10.01 -6.80
C GLU A 190 -2.17 9.73 -8.12
N ILE A 191 -3.26 10.46 -8.37
CA ILE A 191 -4.04 10.34 -9.58
C ILE A 191 -4.18 11.70 -10.25
N PHE A 192 -4.35 11.70 -11.56
CA PHE A 192 -4.75 12.87 -12.32
C PHE A 192 -6.18 12.71 -12.82
N LEU A 193 -6.99 13.71 -12.50
CA LEU A 193 -8.36 13.87 -12.98
C LEU A 193 -8.38 14.97 -14.04
N PRO A 194 -8.65 14.66 -15.30
CA PRO A 194 -8.77 15.68 -16.35
C PRO A 194 -10.01 16.55 -16.12
N SER A 195 -9.96 17.82 -16.48
CA SER A 195 -11.07 18.73 -16.31
C SER A 195 -12.26 18.42 -17.23
N ARG A 196 -12.07 17.51 -18.15
CA ARG A 196 -13.09 17.06 -19.09
C ARG A 196 -12.97 15.55 -19.29
N ILE A 197 -14.00 14.84 -18.91
CA ILE A 197 -14.19 13.43 -19.28
C ILE A 197 -15.34 13.39 -20.27
N SER A 198 -15.17 12.68 -21.37
CA SER A 198 -16.11 12.67 -22.49
C SER A 198 -17.54 12.38 -22.02
N GLY A 199 -18.44 13.37 -22.21
CA GLY A 199 -19.85 13.24 -21.89
C GLY A 199 -20.28 13.50 -20.45
N SER A 200 -19.40 13.36 -19.48
CA SER A 200 -19.75 13.48 -18.05
C SER A 200 -19.70 14.92 -17.55
N LYS A 201 -20.73 15.33 -16.82
CA LYS A 201 -20.77 16.62 -16.10
C LYS A 201 -20.66 16.44 -14.60
N HIS A 202 -21.24 15.39 -14.06
CA HIS A 202 -21.28 15.06 -12.66
C HIS A 202 -20.80 13.65 -12.43
N ALA A 203 -19.99 13.47 -11.41
CA ALA A 203 -19.49 12.17 -11.00
C ALA A 203 -19.30 12.12 -9.50
N THR A 204 -19.17 10.92 -8.98
CA THR A 204 -18.84 10.69 -7.58
C THR A 204 -17.49 9.98 -7.48
N PHE A 205 -16.52 10.63 -6.83
CA PHE A 205 -15.34 9.92 -6.34
C PHE A 205 -15.76 9.11 -5.12
N MET A 206 -15.50 7.82 -5.15
CA MET A 206 -16.07 6.86 -4.21
C MET A 206 -15.08 5.76 -3.84
N THR A 207 -15.35 5.06 -2.76
CA THR A 207 -14.87 3.69 -2.58
C THR A 207 -15.96 2.74 -3.04
N GLN A 208 -15.56 1.75 -3.84
CA GLN A 208 -16.45 0.65 -4.24
C GLN A 208 -16.66 -0.31 -3.07
N ALA A 209 -17.69 -1.13 -3.15
CA ALA A 209 -17.87 -2.25 -2.26
C ALA A 209 -16.63 -3.15 -2.27
N LEU A 210 -16.22 -3.59 -1.10
CA LEU A 210 -15.03 -4.40 -0.89
C LEU A 210 -15.35 -5.49 0.11
N SER A 211 -15.05 -6.73 -0.24
CA SER A 211 -15.00 -7.84 0.71
C SER A 211 -13.55 -8.16 1.00
N THR A 212 -13.21 -8.33 2.27
CA THR A 212 -11.88 -8.74 2.70
C THR A 212 -11.73 -10.26 2.82
N GLY A 213 -12.75 -11.01 2.45
CA GLY A 213 -12.70 -12.47 2.38
C GLY A 213 -13.89 -13.15 3.04
N PRO A 214 -13.92 -14.50 3.06
CA PRO A 214 -15.01 -15.26 3.65
C PRO A 214 -15.12 -15.11 5.17
N ASP A 215 -14.00 -14.87 5.86
CA ASP A 215 -13.93 -14.63 7.30
C ASP A 215 -13.71 -13.14 7.62
N GLY A 216 -13.67 -12.31 6.62
CA GLY A 216 -13.42 -10.87 6.73
C GLY A 216 -14.70 -10.04 6.52
N ASP A 217 -14.51 -8.75 6.43
CA ASP A 217 -15.56 -7.73 6.37
C ASP A 217 -16.12 -7.50 4.99
N ASN A 218 -17.40 -7.14 4.94
CA ASN A 218 -18.06 -6.64 3.75
C ASN A 218 -18.33 -5.15 3.91
N TRP A 219 -17.63 -4.33 3.14
CA TRP A 219 -17.78 -2.89 3.14
C TRP A 219 -18.60 -2.44 1.93
N PRO A 220 -19.61 -1.56 2.11
CA PRO A 220 -20.43 -1.05 1.01
C PRO A 220 -19.71 -0.02 0.16
N SER A 221 -20.28 0.28 -0.99
CA SER A 221 -19.91 1.47 -1.77
C SER A 221 -20.30 2.74 -1.05
N VAL A 222 -19.35 3.68 -0.93
CA VAL A 222 -19.57 4.98 -0.26
C VAL A 222 -18.99 6.12 -1.10
N GLY A 223 -19.79 7.16 -1.35
CA GLY A 223 -19.34 8.39 -2.00
C GLY A 223 -18.44 9.19 -1.07
N LEU A 224 -17.29 9.59 -1.56
CA LEU A 224 -16.27 10.34 -0.82
C LEU A 224 -16.27 11.83 -1.20
N VAL A 225 -16.39 12.16 -2.50
CA VAL A 225 -16.43 13.51 -3.01
C VAL A 225 -17.41 13.60 -4.17
N ARG A 226 -18.26 14.62 -4.19
CA ARG A 226 -19.08 14.95 -5.35
C ARG A 226 -18.26 15.77 -6.34
N LEU A 227 -18.18 15.32 -7.58
CA LEU A 227 -17.42 15.96 -8.64
C LEU A 227 -18.32 16.68 -9.62
N THR A 228 -17.86 17.86 -10.07
CA THR A 228 -18.43 18.57 -11.20
C THR A 228 -17.31 18.90 -12.18
N PHE A 229 -17.46 18.51 -13.45
CA PHE A 229 -16.53 18.86 -14.50
C PHE A 229 -16.96 20.17 -15.16
N ALA A 230 -16.10 21.18 -15.10
CA ALA A 230 -16.47 22.56 -15.51
C ALA A 230 -16.79 22.75 -17.00
N GLY A 231 -16.58 21.75 -17.83
CA GLY A 231 -17.03 21.68 -19.24
C GLY A 231 -16.43 22.69 -20.22
N SER A 232 -15.95 23.83 -19.72
CA SER A 232 -15.41 24.94 -20.50
C SER A 232 -13.88 24.95 -20.61
N ALA A 233 -13.26 23.81 -20.35
CA ALA A 233 -11.82 23.71 -20.45
C ALA A 233 -11.36 24.08 -21.86
N SER A 234 -10.28 24.84 -21.94
CA SER A 234 -9.54 25.10 -23.17
C SER A 234 -9.58 23.86 -24.06
N ARG A 235 -9.79 24.01 -25.36
CA ARG A 235 -9.71 22.90 -26.35
C ARG A 235 -8.41 22.12 -26.24
N ASN A 236 -7.43 22.63 -25.50
CA ASN A 236 -6.08 22.10 -25.27
C ASN A 236 -5.92 21.51 -23.85
N ALA A 237 -6.98 21.26 -23.08
CA ALA A 237 -6.85 20.59 -21.79
C ALA A 237 -6.36 19.15 -22.01
N PRO A 238 -5.29 18.71 -21.32
CA PRO A 238 -4.77 17.35 -21.51
C PRO A 238 -5.77 16.33 -20.94
N SER A 239 -5.95 15.23 -21.65
CA SER A 239 -6.65 14.05 -21.13
C SER A 239 -5.77 13.23 -20.17
N TYR A 240 -4.46 13.47 -20.18
CA TYR A 240 -3.48 12.88 -19.28
C TYR A 240 -2.24 13.79 -19.18
N LEU A 241 -1.50 13.64 -18.09
CA LEU A 241 -0.22 14.33 -17.89
C LEU A 241 0.93 13.48 -18.46
N GLN A 242 1.92 14.14 -19.04
CA GLN A 242 3.18 13.50 -19.38
C GLN A 242 4.06 13.47 -18.14
N VAL A 243 4.26 12.28 -17.57
CA VAL A 243 5.22 12.08 -16.48
C VAL A 243 6.62 12.06 -17.09
N ARG A 244 7.49 12.95 -16.65
CA ARG A 244 8.89 12.94 -17.07
C ARG A 244 9.65 11.93 -16.23
N PRO A 245 10.53 11.10 -16.84
CA PRO A 245 11.35 10.19 -16.08
C PRO A 245 12.21 10.93 -15.06
N TYR A 246 12.04 10.62 -13.79
CA TYR A 246 12.80 11.20 -12.67
C TYR A 246 14.31 11.04 -12.84
N ALA A 247 14.76 9.90 -13.34
CA ALA A 247 16.16 9.62 -13.59
C ALA A 247 16.83 10.60 -14.58
N SER A 248 16.08 11.17 -15.54
CA SER A 248 16.65 12.09 -16.53
C SER A 248 16.92 13.50 -15.99
N GLU A 249 16.16 13.95 -15.00
CA GLU A 249 16.34 15.26 -14.36
C GLU A 249 17.44 15.22 -13.30
N ILE A 250 17.54 14.14 -12.54
CA ILE A 250 18.63 13.94 -11.56
C ILE A 250 19.99 13.81 -12.26
N ALA A 251 20.05 13.08 -13.36
CA ALA A 251 21.29 12.96 -14.15
C ALA A 251 21.75 14.31 -14.69
N LYS A 252 20.83 15.22 -15.02
CA LYS A 252 21.14 16.57 -15.50
C LYS A 252 21.57 17.53 -14.38
N SER A 253 21.06 17.35 -13.16
CA SER A 253 21.39 18.20 -12.01
C SER A 253 22.72 17.86 -11.33
N GLY A 254 23.44 16.83 -11.80
CA GLY A 254 24.68 16.35 -11.16
C GLY A 254 24.45 15.84 -9.73
N GLY A 255 23.20 15.62 -9.34
CA GLY A 255 22.80 15.35 -7.98
C GLY A 255 22.80 13.88 -7.62
N ILE A 256 23.23 13.66 -6.44
CA ILE A 256 23.49 12.43 -5.66
C ILE A 256 22.21 11.70 -5.28
N LEU A 257 21.38 11.25 -6.21
CA LEU A 257 20.25 10.39 -5.90
C LEU A 257 20.17 9.15 -6.81
N GLY A 258 21.31 8.66 -7.22
CA GLY A 258 21.44 7.42 -8.00
C GLY A 258 21.33 6.14 -7.18
N SER A 259 20.79 6.18 -5.97
CA SER A 259 20.43 5.01 -5.17
C SER A 259 19.48 5.45 -4.06
N PRO A 260 18.40 4.72 -3.76
CA PRO A 260 17.65 4.91 -2.52
C PRO A 260 18.46 4.50 -1.28
N ALA A 261 19.67 4.03 -1.49
CA ALA A 261 20.63 3.86 -0.43
C ALA A 261 21.26 5.21 -0.15
N MET A 262 21.06 5.70 1.00
CA MET A 262 21.90 6.75 1.57
C MET A 262 21.29 8.14 1.45
N ILE A 263 20.36 8.40 2.35
CA ILE A 263 20.69 9.54 3.24
C ILE A 263 22.03 9.11 3.83
N SER A 264 23.11 9.50 3.17
CA SER A 264 24.42 9.10 3.63
C SER A 264 24.57 9.67 5.03
N LEU A 265 25.17 8.91 5.94
CA LEU A 265 25.66 9.42 7.22
C LEU A 265 26.43 10.75 7.06
N ARG A 266 26.88 11.11 5.87
CA ARG A 266 27.42 12.40 5.49
C ARG A 266 26.38 13.53 5.52
N GLY A 267 25.18 13.38 4.97
CA GLY A 267 24.16 14.44 5.02
C GLY A 267 23.63 14.64 6.44
N VAL A 268 23.52 13.56 7.23
CA VAL A 268 23.19 13.66 8.65
C VAL A 268 24.35 14.31 9.42
N LYS A 269 25.60 14.00 9.11
CA LYS A 269 26.79 14.62 9.72
C LYS A 269 26.85 16.13 9.48
N ASP A 270 26.47 16.58 8.30
CA ASP A 270 26.49 18.01 7.93
C ASP A 270 25.35 18.80 8.61
N ALA A 271 24.27 18.11 9.01
CA ALA A 271 23.13 18.70 9.73
C ALA A 271 23.25 18.63 11.26
N MET A 272 24.22 17.89 11.80
CA MET A 272 24.39 17.68 13.24
C MET A 272 25.45 18.64 13.80
N SER A 273 25.26 19.01 15.11
CA SER A 273 26.32 19.73 15.83
C SER A 273 27.60 18.88 15.91
N ALA A 274 28.76 19.51 16.03
CA ALA A 274 30.05 18.83 16.15
C ALA A 274 30.07 17.81 17.32
N GLU A 275 29.33 18.08 18.41
CA GLU A 275 29.19 17.18 19.56
C GLU A 275 28.36 15.94 19.21
N GLN A 276 27.25 16.11 18.47
CA GLN A 276 26.42 15.01 18.00
C GLN A 276 27.15 14.15 16.97
N ALA A 277 27.90 14.80 16.04
CA ALA A 277 28.72 14.11 15.06
C ALA A 277 29.85 13.28 15.71
N GLY A 278 30.38 13.72 16.85
CA GLY A 278 31.39 12.98 17.63
C GLY A 278 30.87 11.71 18.28
N ARG A 279 29.55 11.61 18.51
CA ARG A 279 28.90 10.42 19.12
C ARG A 279 28.51 9.36 18.08
N LEU A 280 28.41 9.70 16.80
CA LEU A 280 28.03 8.77 15.73
C LEU A 280 28.94 7.54 15.60
N PRO A 281 30.28 7.65 15.69
CA PRO A 281 31.18 6.50 15.67
C PRO A 281 30.94 5.54 16.83
N GLN A 282 30.73 6.07 18.06
CA GLN A 282 30.46 5.28 19.24
C GLN A 282 29.12 4.55 19.15
N PHE A 283 28.10 5.19 18.57
CA PHE A 283 26.81 4.56 18.33
C PHE A 283 26.90 3.47 17.26
N ALA A 284 27.61 3.73 16.16
CA ALA A 284 27.86 2.73 15.12
C ALA A 284 28.71 1.55 15.63
N GLU A 285 29.72 1.80 16.48
CA GLU A 285 30.50 0.75 17.14
C GLU A 285 29.65 -0.04 18.13
N HIS A 286 28.76 0.61 18.87
CA HIS A 286 27.81 -0.05 19.75
C HIS A 286 26.85 -0.94 18.97
N LEU A 287 26.26 -0.43 17.88
CA LEU A 287 25.41 -1.24 16.99
C LEU A 287 26.18 -2.40 16.35
N ALA A 288 27.43 -2.17 15.94
CA ALA A 288 28.29 -3.22 15.41
C ALA A 288 28.67 -4.28 16.46
N SER A 289 28.74 -3.90 17.76
CA SER A 289 28.97 -4.82 18.87
C SER A 289 27.77 -5.70 19.20
N LEU A 290 26.56 -5.31 18.75
CA LEU A 290 25.33 -6.11 18.89
C LEU A 290 25.26 -7.29 17.91
N GLY A 291 26.38 -7.67 17.27
CA GLY A 291 26.43 -8.84 16.39
C GLY A 291 25.87 -10.07 17.09
N ASP A 292 24.71 -10.52 16.67
CA ASP A 292 24.11 -11.75 17.16
C ASP A 292 24.70 -12.94 16.40
N PRO A 293 25.34 -13.90 17.09
CA PRO A 293 25.91 -15.09 16.44
C PRO A 293 24.83 -15.99 15.79
N ASN A 294 23.57 -15.79 16.13
CA ASN A 294 22.44 -16.53 15.57
C ASN A 294 21.94 -15.93 14.26
N CYS A 295 22.34 -14.68 13.92
CA CYS A 295 21.97 -14.07 12.65
C CYS A 295 22.71 -14.74 11.49
N LYS A 296 21.96 -15.30 10.57
CA LYS A 296 22.50 -16.00 9.41
C LYS A 296 21.97 -15.42 8.12
N ALA A 297 22.86 -15.21 7.16
CA ALA A 297 22.44 -14.90 5.80
C ALA A 297 21.63 -16.08 5.23
N LEU A 298 20.63 -15.76 4.42
CA LEU A 298 19.97 -16.76 3.60
C LEU A 298 20.98 -17.45 2.69
N ALA A 299 20.84 -18.76 2.52
CA ALA A 299 21.62 -19.47 1.52
C ALA A 299 21.27 -18.96 0.10
N PRO A 300 22.22 -18.98 -0.85
CA PRO A 300 21.95 -18.53 -2.20
C PRO A 300 20.74 -19.26 -2.82
N GLY A 301 19.82 -18.49 -3.39
CA GLY A 301 18.59 -19.02 -4.01
C GLY A 301 17.46 -19.36 -3.04
N HIS A 302 17.69 -19.28 -1.73
CA HIS A 302 16.65 -19.48 -0.73
C HIS A 302 15.73 -18.25 -0.62
N THR A 303 14.54 -18.47 -0.10
CA THR A 303 13.48 -17.47 0.10
C THR A 303 12.94 -17.58 1.53
N ARG A 304 12.58 -16.46 2.15
CA ARG A 304 11.79 -16.49 3.39
C ARG A 304 10.31 -16.53 3.06
N ARG A 305 9.57 -17.41 3.72
CA ARG A 305 8.11 -17.40 3.68
C ARG A 305 7.60 -16.86 5.00
N ILE A 306 6.75 -15.85 4.90
CA ILE A 306 6.01 -15.28 6.03
C ILE A 306 4.57 -15.69 5.90
N PHE A 307 4.01 -16.29 6.96
CA PHE A 307 2.61 -16.65 7.03
C PHE A 307 1.83 -15.57 7.78
N PHE A 308 0.69 -15.20 7.24
CA PHE A 308 -0.33 -14.37 7.89
C PHE A 308 -1.47 -15.28 8.29
N GLY A 309 -1.88 -15.26 9.56
CA GLY A 309 -2.93 -16.16 10.02
C GLY A 309 -3.20 -16.04 11.51
N VAL A 310 -3.79 -17.10 12.06
CA VAL A 310 -4.32 -17.18 13.41
C VAL A 310 -3.40 -18.03 14.29
N PRO A 311 -2.99 -17.54 15.47
CA PRO A 311 -2.16 -18.32 16.40
C PRO A 311 -2.90 -19.57 16.90
N THR A 312 -2.17 -20.67 17.03
CA THR A 312 -2.73 -21.91 17.57
C THR A 312 -3.25 -21.71 19.00
N GLY A 313 -4.54 -21.97 19.21
CA GLY A 313 -5.19 -21.82 20.53
C GLY A 313 -5.73 -20.42 20.83
N ALA A 314 -5.63 -19.49 19.90
CA ALA A 314 -6.22 -18.15 19.99
C ALA A 314 -7.02 -17.86 18.69
N PRO A 315 -8.23 -18.42 18.53
CA PRO A 315 -8.98 -18.35 17.28
C PRO A 315 -9.37 -16.93 16.86
N ASP A 316 -9.45 -16.01 17.81
CA ASP A 316 -9.74 -14.59 17.57
C ASP A 316 -8.47 -13.73 17.55
N GLY A 317 -7.30 -14.35 17.52
CA GLY A 317 -6.01 -13.67 17.54
C GLY A 317 -5.40 -13.54 16.16
N PHE A 318 -4.44 -12.64 16.04
CA PHE A 318 -3.67 -12.38 14.81
C PHE A 318 -2.19 -12.66 15.04
N GLY A 319 -1.50 -13.18 14.03
CA GLY A 319 -0.09 -13.48 14.16
C GLY A 319 0.63 -13.71 12.85
N LEU A 320 1.96 -13.78 12.97
CA LEU A 320 2.85 -14.08 11.87
C LEU A 320 3.65 -15.36 12.14
N GLY A 321 3.78 -16.17 11.11
CA GLY A 321 4.63 -17.36 11.12
C GLY A 321 5.79 -17.23 10.14
N TYR A 322 6.74 -18.17 10.19
CA TYR A 322 7.96 -18.11 9.40
C TYR A 322 8.46 -19.49 8.99
N GLU A 323 8.98 -19.59 7.78
CA GLU A 323 9.87 -20.70 7.38
C GLU A 323 10.84 -20.24 6.27
N GLU A 324 11.92 -20.97 6.09
CA GLU A 324 12.84 -20.82 4.97
C GLU A 324 12.53 -21.84 3.87
N LEU A 325 12.55 -21.40 2.61
CA LEU A 325 12.40 -22.25 1.44
C LEU A 325 13.73 -22.40 0.72
N ASP A 326 14.03 -23.61 0.26
CA ASP A 326 15.17 -23.88 -0.62
C ASP A 326 14.92 -23.35 -2.05
N GLU A 327 15.93 -23.43 -2.91
CA GLU A 327 15.84 -23.02 -4.34
C GLU A 327 14.77 -23.74 -5.16
N LYS A 328 14.20 -24.83 -4.63
CA LYS A 328 13.07 -25.56 -5.23
C LYS A 328 11.73 -25.23 -4.59
N GLY A 329 11.69 -24.23 -3.70
CA GLY A 329 10.48 -23.81 -2.98
C GLY A 329 10.03 -24.79 -1.88
N ARG A 330 10.90 -25.68 -1.40
CA ARG A 330 10.59 -26.63 -0.34
C ARG A 330 11.03 -26.09 1.01
N ALA A 331 10.22 -26.30 2.05
CA ALA A 331 10.56 -25.90 3.41
C ALA A 331 11.90 -26.51 3.89
N VAL A 332 12.79 -25.68 4.41
CA VAL A 332 14.05 -26.09 4.99
C VAL A 332 13.81 -26.64 6.40
N PRO A 333 14.18 -27.88 6.71
CA PRO A 333 13.94 -28.46 8.02
C PRO A 333 14.55 -27.64 9.16
N GLY A 334 13.79 -27.47 10.26
CA GLY A 334 14.25 -26.77 11.46
C GLY A 334 14.19 -25.24 11.40
N THR A 335 13.67 -24.65 10.31
CA THR A 335 13.52 -23.19 10.20
C THR A 335 12.11 -22.71 10.55
N PHE A 336 11.15 -23.63 10.57
CA PHE A 336 9.75 -23.30 10.81
C PHE A 336 9.52 -22.71 12.21
N LYS A 337 8.78 -21.60 12.26
CA LYS A 337 8.19 -21.00 13.44
C LYS A 337 6.69 -20.87 13.20
N ASP A 338 5.88 -21.40 14.11
CA ASP A 338 4.41 -21.34 14.00
C ASP A 338 3.90 -19.90 14.06
N ILE A 339 2.66 -19.72 13.62
CA ILE A 339 1.99 -18.43 13.74
C ILE A 339 1.84 -18.10 15.23
N ALA A 340 2.36 -16.95 15.60
CA ALA A 340 2.32 -16.46 16.96
C ALA A 340 2.06 -14.94 16.98
N PRO A 341 1.42 -14.43 18.04
CA PRO A 341 1.29 -13.00 18.22
C PRO A 341 2.66 -12.37 18.50
N PHE A 342 2.72 -11.06 18.34
CA PHE A 342 3.94 -10.29 18.54
C PHE A 342 4.54 -10.48 19.94
N ASP A 343 5.82 -10.79 19.96
CA ASP A 343 6.64 -10.81 21.15
C ASP A 343 7.85 -9.88 20.95
N HIS A 344 7.87 -8.79 21.70
CA HIS A 344 8.95 -7.77 21.64
C HIS A 344 10.34 -8.31 22.02
N LEU A 345 10.42 -9.47 22.66
CA LEU A 345 11.68 -10.12 23.01
C LEU A 345 12.15 -11.11 21.93
N SER A 346 11.28 -11.48 21.00
CA SER A 346 11.56 -12.46 19.96
C SER A 346 11.95 -11.79 18.65
N VAL A 347 13.08 -12.22 18.08
CA VAL A 347 13.48 -11.82 16.72
C VAL A 347 13.10 -12.92 15.75
N THR A 348 12.21 -12.61 14.81
CA THR A 348 11.73 -13.59 13.84
C THR A 348 12.71 -13.76 12.69
N VAL A 349 13.20 -12.65 12.15
CA VAL A 349 14.19 -12.61 11.06
C VAL A 349 15.45 -11.92 11.57
N CYS A 350 16.60 -12.59 11.44
CA CYS A 350 17.90 -12.02 11.77
C CYS A 350 18.89 -12.28 10.65
N LEU A 351 19.47 -11.21 10.10
CA LEU A 351 20.39 -11.30 8.97
C LEU A 351 21.59 -10.35 9.14
N PRO A 352 22.79 -10.78 8.72
CA PRO A 352 23.94 -9.89 8.59
C PRO A 352 23.96 -9.17 7.24
N LEU A 353 24.48 -7.97 7.21
CA LEU A 353 24.84 -7.30 5.97
C LEU A 353 25.94 -8.11 5.23
N ALA A 354 26.14 -7.84 3.96
CA ALA A 354 27.22 -8.45 3.18
C ALA A 354 28.59 -7.90 3.61
N SER A 355 29.67 -8.55 3.15
CA SER A 355 31.05 -8.16 3.47
C SER A 355 31.30 -6.67 3.25
N GLY A 356 31.91 -6.02 4.26
CA GLY A 356 32.09 -4.57 4.28
C GLY A 356 30.81 -3.79 4.54
N ASN A 357 29.83 -4.39 5.23
CA ASN A 357 28.51 -3.82 5.51
C ASN A 357 27.76 -3.32 4.27
N LYS A 358 27.93 -4.02 3.15
CA LYS A 358 27.16 -3.74 1.94
C LYS A 358 25.73 -4.25 2.08
N PRO A 359 24.76 -3.60 1.41
CA PRO A 359 23.38 -4.07 1.41
C PRO A 359 23.24 -5.53 0.99
N VAL A 360 22.28 -6.20 1.60
CA VAL A 360 21.84 -7.56 1.24
C VAL A 360 20.42 -7.48 0.71
N THR A 361 20.16 -8.14 -0.39
CA THR A 361 18.80 -8.24 -0.94
C THR A 361 18.28 -9.65 -0.73
N GLU A 362 17.12 -9.77 -0.10
CA GLU A 362 16.43 -11.04 0.11
C GLU A 362 15.12 -11.10 -0.68
N ARG A 363 14.70 -12.31 -1.02
CA ARG A 363 13.38 -12.58 -1.56
C ARG A 363 12.51 -13.18 -0.48
N TRP A 364 11.29 -12.63 -0.35
CA TRP A 364 10.30 -13.11 0.59
C TRP A 364 9.03 -13.50 -0.17
N GLU A 365 8.38 -14.54 0.31
CA GLU A 365 7.06 -14.99 -0.08
C GLU A 365 6.11 -14.69 1.09
N LEU A 366 5.12 -13.85 0.84
CA LEU A 366 4.07 -13.50 1.79
C LEU A 366 2.88 -14.41 1.51
N ALA A 367 2.55 -15.28 2.44
CA ALA A 367 1.53 -16.31 2.27
C ALA A 367 0.40 -16.10 3.28
N ASN A 368 -0.79 -15.80 2.79
CA ASN A 368 -1.96 -15.64 3.64
C ASN A 368 -2.69 -16.98 3.76
N VAL A 369 -2.70 -17.54 4.98
CA VAL A 369 -3.41 -18.79 5.31
C VAL A 369 -4.76 -18.55 5.98
N ALA A 370 -5.17 -17.29 6.14
CA ALA A 370 -6.47 -16.90 6.67
C ALA A 370 -7.52 -16.70 5.57
N GLY A 371 -8.77 -16.68 5.97
CA GLY A 371 -9.93 -16.38 5.13
C GLY A 371 -10.18 -14.87 5.00
N GLU A 372 -9.25 -14.04 5.43
CA GLU A 372 -9.35 -12.58 5.41
C GLU A 372 -8.12 -11.93 4.76
N ASP A 373 -8.31 -10.77 4.12
CA ASP A 373 -7.24 -9.97 3.53
C ASP A 373 -6.36 -9.34 4.61
N HIS A 374 -5.06 -9.40 4.40
CA HIS A 374 -4.06 -8.72 5.22
C HIS A 374 -3.30 -7.67 4.41
N ASN A 375 -2.43 -6.92 5.09
CA ASN A 375 -1.61 -5.90 4.49
C ASN A 375 -0.17 -6.05 5.01
N PHE A 376 0.78 -6.23 4.12
CA PHE A 376 2.19 -6.25 4.51
C PHE A 376 2.77 -4.85 4.46
N HIS A 377 3.21 -4.36 5.60
CA HIS A 377 4.01 -3.15 5.74
C HIS A 377 5.34 -3.47 6.41
N ILE A 378 6.41 -2.79 5.98
CA ILE A 378 7.76 -2.95 6.54
C ILE A 378 8.36 -1.59 6.88
N HIS A 379 8.99 -1.51 8.04
CA HIS A 379 9.69 -0.31 8.50
C HIS A 379 11.13 -0.25 7.99
N GLN A 380 11.70 0.96 7.96
CA GLN A 380 13.10 1.32 7.64
C GLN A 380 13.62 0.93 6.26
N THR A 381 12.99 -0.03 5.60
CA THR A 381 13.32 -0.40 4.22
C THR A 381 12.07 -0.39 3.35
N ARG A 382 12.22 -0.77 2.12
CA ARG A 382 11.15 -0.88 1.13
C ARG A 382 11.38 -2.12 0.28
N PHE A 383 10.37 -2.53 -0.45
CA PHE A 383 10.43 -3.72 -1.29
C PHE A 383 9.91 -3.45 -2.71
N ARG A 384 10.28 -4.35 -3.62
CA ARG A 384 9.65 -4.47 -4.93
C ARG A 384 8.74 -5.67 -4.94
N VAL A 385 7.55 -5.54 -5.50
CA VAL A 385 6.70 -6.68 -5.80
C VAL A 385 7.26 -7.37 -7.05
N LEU A 386 7.43 -8.69 -6.95
CA LEU A 386 7.88 -9.53 -8.05
C LEU A 386 6.64 -10.21 -8.66
N PRO A 387 6.21 -9.82 -9.87
CA PRO A 387 5.14 -10.54 -10.55
C PRO A 387 5.51 -12.00 -10.76
N ALA A 388 4.54 -12.90 -10.61
CA ALA A 388 4.74 -14.30 -10.94
C ALA A 388 5.26 -14.43 -12.38
N ASN A 389 6.38 -15.11 -12.58
CA ASN A 389 7.04 -15.31 -13.88
C ASN A 389 7.70 -14.05 -14.52
N ALA A 390 7.87 -12.95 -13.79
CA ALA A 390 8.61 -11.81 -14.32
C ALA A 390 10.13 -12.08 -14.35
N PRO A 391 10.84 -11.61 -15.39
CA PRO A 391 12.30 -11.61 -15.39
C PRO A 391 12.85 -10.79 -14.22
N ALA A 392 14.02 -11.17 -13.71
CA ALA A 392 14.74 -10.37 -12.73
C ALA A 392 14.97 -8.96 -13.30
N GLY A 393 14.57 -7.93 -12.55
CA GLY A 393 14.69 -6.52 -12.97
C GLY A 393 13.43 -5.89 -13.57
N ASP A 394 12.36 -6.66 -13.81
CA ASP A 394 11.08 -6.12 -14.32
C ASP A 394 10.11 -5.68 -13.19
N ALA A 395 10.61 -5.53 -11.99
CA ALA A 395 9.83 -5.06 -10.84
C ALA A 395 9.66 -3.53 -10.89
N TYR A 396 8.48 -3.07 -10.46
CA TYR A 396 8.22 -1.65 -10.22
C TYR A 396 9.03 -1.14 -9.01
N GLY A 397 9.08 0.14 -8.80
CA GLY A 397 9.86 0.79 -7.77
C GLY A 397 9.64 0.30 -6.33
N LEU A 398 10.38 0.84 -5.39
CA LEU A 398 10.36 0.41 -3.99
C LEU A 398 9.11 0.94 -3.27
N MET A 399 8.22 0.03 -2.86
CA MET A 399 7.02 0.28 -2.06
C MET A 399 7.25 -0.15 -0.60
N ASP A 400 6.40 0.28 0.31
CA ASP A 400 6.45 -0.11 1.72
C ASP A 400 5.14 -0.77 2.20
N ASN A 401 4.19 -0.96 1.30
CA ASN A 401 2.85 -1.45 1.59
C ASN A 401 2.33 -2.29 0.42
N VAL A 402 1.79 -3.48 0.70
CA VAL A 402 1.13 -4.32 -0.31
C VAL A 402 0.03 -5.18 0.31
N PRO A 403 -1.16 -5.30 -0.31
CA PRO A 403 -2.19 -6.22 0.16
C PRO A 403 -1.73 -7.67 -0.04
N VAL A 404 -2.03 -8.52 0.94
CA VAL A 404 -1.85 -9.97 0.91
C VAL A 404 -3.23 -10.58 1.02
N LEU A 405 -3.83 -10.85 -0.14
CA LEU A 405 -5.22 -11.25 -0.23
C LEU A 405 -5.47 -12.61 0.44
N HIS A 406 -6.69 -12.85 0.92
CA HIS A 406 -7.09 -14.12 1.50
C HIS A 406 -6.91 -15.30 0.54
N GLY A 407 -6.75 -16.48 1.10
CA GLY A 407 -6.65 -17.72 0.35
C GLY A 407 -8.02 -18.27 -0.06
N SER A 408 -8.03 -19.55 -0.42
CA SER A 408 -9.27 -20.27 -0.74
C SER A 408 -10.18 -20.41 0.49
N PRO A 409 -11.47 -20.73 0.33
CA PRO A 409 -12.40 -20.95 1.45
C PRO A 409 -11.99 -22.04 2.47
N GLY A 410 -10.96 -22.84 2.17
CA GLY A 410 -10.39 -23.80 3.11
C GLY A 410 -9.26 -23.26 3.99
N CYS A 411 -8.96 -21.96 3.89
CA CYS A 411 -7.96 -21.28 4.71
C CYS A 411 -8.62 -20.80 6.01
N ASP A 412 -8.31 -21.48 7.10
CA ASP A 412 -8.82 -21.23 8.46
C ASP A 412 -7.81 -20.51 9.37
N GLY A 413 -6.84 -19.86 8.80
CA GLY A 413 -5.78 -19.18 9.52
C GLY A 413 -4.66 -20.08 10.03
N SER A 414 -4.79 -21.41 9.92
CA SER A 414 -3.81 -22.34 10.47
C SER A 414 -2.81 -22.87 9.45
N ILE A 415 -1.57 -23.05 9.89
CA ILE A 415 -0.54 -23.76 9.09
C ILE A 415 -0.98 -25.23 8.81
N THR A 416 -1.79 -25.81 9.67
CA THR A 416 -2.27 -27.18 9.51
C THR A 416 -3.11 -27.34 8.25
N SER A 417 -4.05 -26.45 8.00
CA SER A 417 -4.89 -26.47 6.78
C SER A 417 -4.04 -26.26 5.52
N PHE A 418 -3.08 -25.37 5.55
CA PHE A 418 -2.12 -25.18 4.48
C PHE A 418 -1.30 -26.45 4.21
N ARG A 419 -0.69 -27.06 5.22
CA ARG A 419 0.13 -28.26 5.10
C ARG A 419 -0.65 -29.49 4.59
N ARG A 420 -1.93 -29.56 4.89
CA ARG A 420 -2.84 -30.63 4.41
C ARG A 420 -3.34 -30.36 2.99
N GLY A 421 -3.06 -29.20 2.41
CA GLY A 421 -3.57 -28.80 1.09
C GLY A 421 -5.05 -28.44 1.08
N ALA A 422 -5.69 -28.24 2.24
CA ALA A 422 -7.05 -27.72 2.35
C ALA A 422 -7.11 -26.22 2.04
N CYS A 423 -6.08 -25.49 2.43
CA CYS A 423 -5.90 -24.07 2.14
C CYS A 423 -4.99 -23.87 0.93
N VAL A 424 -5.51 -23.25 -0.11
CA VAL A 424 -4.71 -22.75 -1.24
C VAL A 424 -4.46 -21.27 -0.99
N VAL A 425 -3.24 -20.94 -0.62
CA VAL A 425 -2.85 -19.58 -0.23
C VAL A 425 -2.77 -18.64 -1.43
N SER A 426 -3.12 -17.39 -1.19
CA SER A 426 -2.69 -16.29 -2.04
C SER A 426 -1.27 -15.88 -1.63
N THR A 427 -0.38 -15.71 -2.59
CA THR A 427 1.02 -15.35 -2.32
C THR A 427 1.42 -14.09 -3.04
N VAL A 428 2.18 -13.24 -2.33
CA VAL A 428 2.87 -12.08 -2.91
C VAL A 428 4.36 -12.29 -2.76
N HIS A 429 5.11 -12.20 -3.85
CA HIS A 429 6.57 -12.26 -3.81
C HIS A 429 7.15 -10.87 -3.78
N VAL A 430 8.07 -10.62 -2.86
CA VAL A 430 8.75 -9.33 -2.71
C VAL A 430 10.27 -9.49 -2.67
N GLU A 431 10.96 -8.46 -3.13
CA GLU A 431 12.40 -8.33 -3.03
C GLU A 431 12.74 -7.14 -2.14
N ILE A 432 13.47 -7.40 -1.06
CA ILE A 432 13.72 -6.44 0.03
C ILE A 432 15.22 -6.17 0.13
N PRO A 433 15.70 -4.95 -0.14
CA PRO A 433 17.08 -4.54 0.12
C PRO A 433 17.23 -4.11 1.58
N PHE A 434 18.07 -4.80 2.33
CA PHE A 434 18.46 -4.43 3.70
C PHE A 434 19.81 -3.71 3.65
N ALA A 435 19.85 -2.45 4.10
CA ALA A 435 21.02 -1.59 4.07
C ALA A 435 21.40 -1.03 5.44
N GLU A 436 20.44 -0.95 6.35
CA GLU A 436 20.58 -0.31 7.65
C GLU A 436 20.67 -1.37 8.76
N ILE A 437 21.64 -1.17 9.67
CA ILE A 437 21.78 -1.99 10.88
C ILE A 437 20.76 -1.51 11.92
N GLY A 438 20.09 -2.44 12.60
CA GLY A 438 19.15 -2.14 13.66
C GLY A 438 18.05 -3.17 13.79
N ASP A 439 17.17 -2.92 14.75
CA ASP A 439 15.95 -3.68 14.96
C ASP A 439 14.76 -2.86 14.45
N PHE A 440 13.91 -3.49 13.68
CA PHE A 440 12.70 -2.90 13.17
C PHE A 440 11.61 -3.96 12.96
N VAL A 441 10.42 -3.55 12.56
CA VAL A 441 9.28 -4.45 12.45
C VAL A 441 8.75 -4.51 11.03
N TYR A 442 8.04 -5.61 10.75
CA TYR A 442 7.06 -5.72 9.68
C TYR A 442 5.76 -6.22 10.28
N HIS A 443 4.63 -5.81 9.72
CA HIS A 443 3.32 -6.09 10.31
C HIS A 443 2.19 -5.97 9.28
N CYS A 444 1.02 -6.46 9.66
CA CYS A 444 -0.22 -6.07 9.01
C CYS A 444 -0.58 -4.65 9.47
N HIS A 445 -0.91 -3.76 8.54
CA HIS A 445 -1.25 -2.38 8.89
C HIS A 445 -2.77 -2.15 8.99
N ILE A 446 -3.56 -3.20 9.19
CA ILE A 446 -4.92 -3.15 9.68
C ILE A 446 -4.80 -3.10 11.20
N LEU A 447 -5.35 -2.05 11.82
CA LEU A 447 -5.06 -1.72 13.23
C LEU A 447 -5.44 -2.84 14.19
N GLU A 448 -6.62 -3.43 14.00
CA GLU A 448 -7.07 -4.57 14.82
C GLU A 448 -6.16 -5.79 14.68
N HIS A 449 -5.59 -6.03 13.49
CA HIS A 449 -4.63 -7.12 13.27
C HIS A 449 -3.26 -6.80 13.88
N GLU A 450 -2.79 -5.55 13.71
CA GLU A 450 -1.53 -5.06 14.25
C GLU A 450 -1.54 -5.15 15.78
N ASP A 451 -2.56 -4.54 16.42
CA ASP A 451 -2.73 -4.51 17.87
C ASP A 451 -3.08 -5.91 18.43
N GLY A 452 -3.77 -6.75 17.64
CA GLY A 452 -4.03 -8.17 17.94
C GLY A 452 -2.81 -9.08 17.82
N GLY A 453 -1.65 -8.55 17.37
CA GLY A 453 -0.37 -9.26 17.39
C GLY A 453 0.21 -9.64 16.03
N MET A 454 -0.36 -9.20 14.90
CA MET A 454 0.18 -9.50 13.55
C MET A 454 1.40 -8.64 13.22
N MET A 455 2.45 -8.78 14.00
CA MET A 455 3.71 -8.05 13.91
C MET A 455 4.89 -8.98 14.21
N ALA A 456 6.06 -8.68 13.65
CA ALA A 456 7.28 -9.41 13.96
C ALA A 456 8.53 -8.56 13.79
N HIS A 457 9.61 -8.95 14.50
CA HIS A 457 10.88 -8.25 14.47
C HIS A 457 11.81 -8.75 13.37
N ILE A 458 12.49 -7.77 12.77
CA ILE A 458 13.69 -7.97 11.95
C ILE A 458 14.88 -7.38 12.70
N ARG A 459 15.97 -8.12 12.73
CA ARG A 459 17.28 -7.64 13.20
C ARG A 459 18.27 -7.70 12.05
N VAL A 460 18.84 -6.57 11.69
CA VAL A 460 19.95 -6.48 10.74
C VAL A 460 21.22 -6.14 11.49
N VAL A 461 22.24 -6.98 11.34
CA VAL A 461 23.52 -6.81 12.05
C VAL A 461 24.66 -6.55 11.06
N ALA A 462 25.78 -5.99 11.58
CA ALA A 462 26.99 -5.85 10.81
C ALA A 462 27.54 -7.21 10.33
N HIS A 463 28.21 -7.20 9.19
CA HIS A 463 28.98 -8.36 8.74
C HIS A 463 30.15 -8.63 9.72
N ARG A 464 30.31 -9.85 10.16
CA ARG A 464 31.45 -10.30 10.99
C ARG A 464 32.61 -10.78 10.13
#